data_58a46c938edfa2ff1da27cf75ad3eb2c
#
_entry.id   58a46c938edfa2ff1da27cf75ad3eb2c
#
_cell.length_a   1.000
_cell.length_b   1.000
_cell.length_c   1.000
_cell.angle_alpha   90.00
_cell.angle_beta   90.00
_cell.angle_gamma   90.00
#
_symmetry.space_group_name_H-M   'P 1'
#
loop_
_entity.id
_entity.type
_entity.pdbx_description
1 polymer ?
#
loop_
_entity_poly.entity_id
_entity_poly.type
_entity_poly.pdbx_seq_one_letter_code
_entity_poly.pdbx_strand_id
1 'polypeptide(L)'
;MLLPSHLYVHVPFCARRCSYCDFSIAVRPNVPVADYLDGIRRELTGVAEAGARESWTLDTLYLGGGTPSRLGGQGIADLVGLISEFAVLAPSAEVTIEANPEDVSPESVARWTAAGINRVSLGAQSFSDTVLAWMHRTHDAAKIEVAVSTLRAGGISNLSLDLIFALPPEVERSWANDLDAAIALAPDHISLYGLTVEPATPLQRWTSTGRVSRTTEDRYAEEFLHAHTRMTGEGFTHYEVSNFARSGRESRHNSGYWTGAAYLGIGPSAHSFDGHSRRWNVKAYAEWLSTLRRGASVIAGEELIENEIAITESAYLGLRTLNGYRVGAADRAAAERWTEAGWAEIDGDLVRLNAEGWLRLDSLAAGLTGS
;
A
#
# COMPACT_ATOMS: atom_id res chain seq x y z
N MET A 1 -15.51 22.75 3.57
CA MET A 1 -14.26 22.23 2.98
C MET A 1 -14.65 21.22 1.91
N LEU A 2 -14.03 21.24 0.72
CA LEU A 2 -14.26 20.20 -0.30
C LEU A 2 -13.68 18.88 0.19
N LEU A 3 -14.42 17.79 0.00
CA LEU A 3 -13.93 16.46 0.36
C LEU A 3 -12.92 15.98 -0.70
N PRO A 4 -11.84 15.29 -0.28
CA PRO A 4 -10.83 14.78 -1.21
C PRO A 4 -11.42 13.75 -2.21
N SER A 5 -10.85 13.70 -3.43
CA SER A 5 -11.26 12.70 -4.43
C SER A 5 -10.61 11.32 -4.24
N HIS A 6 -9.74 11.17 -3.22
CA HIS A 6 -9.09 9.92 -2.86
C HIS A 6 -9.64 9.42 -1.52
N LEU A 7 -10.28 8.25 -1.52
CA LEU A 7 -10.81 7.61 -0.32
C LEU A 7 -10.08 6.30 -0.03
N TYR A 8 -9.49 6.20 1.16
CA TYR A 8 -8.95 4.98 1.73
C TYR A 8 -9.90 4.40 2.79
N VAL A 9 -10.18 3.12 2.73
CA VAL A 9 -11.00 2.43 3.73
C VAL A 9 -10.18 1.35 4.40
N HIS A 10 -9.94 1.49 5.70
CA HIS A 10 -9.19 0.51 6.47
C HIS A 10 -10.09 -0.63 6.96
N VAL A 11 -9.88 -1.83 6.40
CA VAL A 11 -10.54 -3.06 6.83
C VAL A 11 -9.58 -3.85 7.71
N PRO A 12 -9.77 -3.90 9.04
CA PRO A 12 -8.75 -4.39 9.96
C PRO A 12 -8.66 -5.91 10.07
N PHE A 13 -9.53 -6.67 9.41
CA PHE A 13 -9.69 -8.10 9.68
C PHE A 13 -8.66 -8.97 8.97
N CYS A 14 -8.07 -9.92 9.72
CA CYS A 14 -7.22 -10.97 9.22
C CYS A 14 -7.63 -12.33 9.80
N ALA A 15 -7.36 -13.42 9.06
CA ALA A 15 -7.56 -14.78 9.56
C ALA A 15 -6.54 -15.12 10.66
N ARG A 16 -5.30 -14.66 10.49
CA ARG A 16 -4.18 -14.82 11.44
C ARG A 16 -3.20 -13.65 11.28
N ARG A 17 -2.30 -13.48 12.25
CA ARG A 17 -1.21 -12.51 12.17
C ARG A 17 -0.03 -13.14 11.45
N CYS A 18 0.44 -12.50 10.38
CA CYS A 18 1.69 -12.86 9.73
C CYS A 18 2.90 -12.58 10.65
N SER A 19 4.00 -13.31 10.44
CA SER A 19 5.16 -13.24 11.33
C SER A 19 5.84 -11.86 11.36
N TYR A 20 5.69 -11.07 10.31
CA TYR A 20 6.33 -9.77 10.10
C TYR A 20 5.39 -8.57 10.26
N CYS A 21 4.07 -8.79 10.31
CA CYS A 21 3.09 -7.71 10.16
C CYS A 21 2.89 -6.92 11.45
N ASP A 22 3.07 -5.60 11.37
CA ASP A 22 2.82 -4.60 12.42
C ASP A 22 1.52 -3.81 12.22
N PHE A 23 0.81 -4.06 11.14
CA PHE A 23 -0.42 -3.33 10.80
C PHE A 23 -1.47 -3.45 11.92
N SER A 24 -2.33 -2.41 12.00
CA SER A 24 -3.46 -2.40 12.90
C SER A 24 -4.51 -3.39 12.44
N ILE A 25 -4.42 -4.63 12.94
CA ILE A 25 -5.30 -5.73 12.55
C ILE A 25 -6.10 -6.27 13.73
N ALA A 26 -7.28 -6.81 13.40
CA ALA A 26 -8.13 -7.58 14.28
C ALA A 26 -8.23 -9.02 13.77
N VAL A 27 -7.54 -9.95 14.42
CA VAL A 27 -7.63 -11.38 14.05
C VAL A 27 -9.00 -11.90 14.47
N ARG A 28 -9.78 -12.36 13.49
CA ARG A 28 -11.14 -12.86 13.71
C ARG A 28 -11.39 -14.10 12.85
N PRO A 29 -11.82 -15.24 13.42
CA PRO A 29 -12.29 -16.38 12.64
C PRO A 29 -13.56 -16.03 11.85
N ASN A 30 -14.51 -15.33 12.50
CA ASN A 30 -15.71 -14.80 11.88
C ASN A 30 -15.66 -13.27 11.88
N VAL A 31 -15.75 -12.68 10.69
CA VAL A 31 -15.72 -11.22 10.53
C VAL A 31 -17.09 -10.64 10.87
N PRO A 32 -17.18 -9.65 11.78
CA PRO A 32 -18.45 -9.00 12.14
C PRO A 32 -18.81 -7.93 11.09
N VAL A 33 -19.18 -8.38 9.87
CA VAL A 33 -19.42 -7.51 8.70
C VAL A 33 -20.46 -6.44 9.00
N ALA A 34 -21.61 -6.82 9.57
CA ALA A 34 -22.70 -5.88 9.86
C ALA A 34 -22.28 -4.78 10.85
N ASP A 35 -21.55 -5.14 11.91
CA ASP A 35 -21.01 -4.19 12.88
C ASP A 35 -19.98 -3.25 12.25
N TYR A 36 -19.14 -3.77 11.37
CA TYR A 36 -18.14 -2.98 10.65
C TYR A 36 -18.81 -1.97 9.71
N LEU A 37 -19.80 -2.41 8.92
CA LEU A 37 -20.55 -1.53 8.02
C LEU A 37 -21.37 -0.47 8.80
N ASP A 38 -21.94 -0.80 9.97
CA ASP A 38 -22.58 0.19 10.86
C ASP A 38 -21.56 1.27 11.28
N GLY A 39 -20.35 0.86 11.67
CA GLY A 39 -19.28 1.81 12.01
C GLY A 39 -18.90 2.71 10.85
N ILE A 40 -18.65 2.14 9.64
CA ILE A 40 -18.32 2.92 8.43
C ILE A 40 -19.46 3.91 8.10
N ARG A 41 -20.72 3.49 8.17
CA ARG A 41 -21.87 4.38 7.95
C ARG A 41 -21.87 5.57 8.90
N ARG A 42 -21.64 5.34 10.20
CA ARG A 42 -21.59 6.41 11.20
C ARG A 42 -20.44 7.39 10.95
N GLU A 43 -19.28 6.88 10.59
CA GLU A 43 -18.13 7.72 10.28
C GLU A 43 -18.38 8.56 9.03
N LEU A 44 -18.87 7.96 7.94
CA LEU A 44 -19.24 8.67 6.70
C LEU A 44 -20.35 9.73 6.94
N THR A 45 -21.33 9.43 7.81
CA THR A 45 -22.35 10.41 8.18
C THR A 45 -21.71 11.63 8.85
N GLY A 46 -20.79 11.44 9.80
CA GLY A 46 -20.05 12.53 10.43
C GLY A 46 -19.22 13.35 9.44
N VAL A 47 -18.58 12.68 8.47
CA VAL A 47 -17.83 13.34 7.39
C VAL A 47 -18.76 14.20 6.51
N ALA A 48 -19.91 13.66 6.11
CA ALA A 48 -20.88 14.36 5.27
C ALA A 48 -21.53 15.57 5.99
N GLU A 49 -21.74 15.47 7.29
CA GLU A 49 -22.25 16.59 8.11
C GLU A 49 -21.21 17.72 8.28
N ALA A 50 -19.91 17.38 8.32
CA ALA A 50 -18.81 18.34 8.42
C ALA A 50 -18.40 18.96 7.08
N GLY A 51 -18.68 18.28 5.97
CA GLY A 51 -18.30 18.70 4.61
C GLY A 51 -19.36 19.56 3.92
N ALA A 52 -18.99 20.12 2.75
CA ALA A 52 -19.94 20.79 1.87
C ALA A 52 -20.91 19.76 1.25
N ARG A 53 -22.20 20.12 1.17
CA ARG A 53 -23.26 19.28 0.57
C ARG A 53 -23.20 19.17 -0.97
N GLU A 54 -22.08 19.55 -1.58
CA GLU A 54 -21.85 19.32 -3.01
C GLU A 54 -21.56 17.84 -3.27
N SER A 55 -21.84 17.36 -4.47
CA SER A 55 -21.63 15.95 -4.86
C SER A 55 -20.15 15.57 -4.68
N TRP A 56 -19.88 14.71 -3.71
CA TRP A 56 -18.54 14.17 -3.48
C TRP A 56 -18.21 13.16 -4.57
N THR A 57 -17.17 13.44 -5.36
CA THR A 57 -16.74 12.55 -6.45
C THR A 57 -15.38 11.93 -6.11
N LEU A 58 -15.26 10.62 -6.27
CA LEU A 58 -14.05 9.86 -6.01
C LEU A 58 -13.35 9.50 -7.31
N ASP A 59 -12.09 9.91 -7.44
CA ASP A 59 -11.16 9.46 -8.47
C ASP A 59 -10.53 8.12 -8.11
N THR A 60 -10.38 7.84 -6.81
CA THR A 60 -9.91 6.55 -6.32
C THR A 60 -10.63 6.13 -5.04
N LEU A 61 -10.95 4.84 -4.96
CA LEU A 61 -11.38 4.15 -3.75
C LEU A 61 -10.42 2.98 -3.50
N TYR A 62 -9.77 2.97 -2.34
CA TYR A 62 -8.83 1.93 -1.97
C TYR A 62 -9.29 1.22 -0.69
N LEU A 63 -9.59 -0.07 -0.81
CA LEU A 63 -9.94 -0.94 0.31
C LEU A 63 -8.67 -1.70 0.73
N GLY A 64 -8.08 -1.30 1.86
CA GLY A 64 -6.80 -1.83 2.33
C GLY A 64 -6.77 -2.12 3.83
N GLY A 65 -5.60 -2.45 4.34
CA GLY A 65 -5.30 -2.57 5.77
C GLY A 65 -4.94 -3.98 6.25
N GLY A 66 -5.84 -4.69 6.89
CA GLY A 66 -5.61 -6.08 7.29
C GLY A 66 -5.74 -7.01 6.09
N THR A 67 -6.95 -7.39 5.76
CA THR A 67 -7.28 -8.18 4.58
C THR A 67 -8.73 -7.89 4.18
N PRO A 68 -8.97 -6.91 3.31
CA PRO A 68 -10.32 -6.54 2.90
C PRO A 68 -11.14 -7.69 2.31
N SER A 69 -10.50 -8.57 1.55
CA SER A 69 -11.16 -9.76 0.99
C SER A 69 -11.82 -10.68 2.03
N ARG A 70 -11.43 -10.57 3.31
CA ARG A 70 -12.07 -11.29 4.44
C ARG A 70 -13.51 -10.87 4.71
N LEU A 71 -13.97 -9.72 4.21
CA LEU A 71 -15.38 -9.35 4.23
C LEU A 71 -16.24 -10.28 3.36
N GLY A 72 -15.60 -11.04 2.48
CA GLY A 72 -16.28 -11.87 1.48
C GLY A 72 -16.88 -11.07 0.33
N GLY A 73 -17.35 -11.75 -0.72
CA GLY A 73 -17.88 -11.07 -1.90
C GLY A 73 -19.06 -10.14 -1.58
N GLN A 74 -20.01 -10.59 -0.75
CA GLN A 74 -21.18 -9.78 -0.37
C GLN A 74 -20.77 -8.60 0.53
N GLY A 75 -19.90 -8.81 1.53
CA GLY A 75 -19.48 -7.72 2.42
C GLY A 75 -18.73 -6.61 1.69
N ILE A 76 -17.95 -6.93 0.65
CA ILE A 76 -17.31 -5.92 -0.21
C ILE A 76 -18.36 -5.19 -1.06
N ALA A 77 -19.31 -5.90 -1.65
CA ALA A 77 -20.39 -5.27 -2.41
C ALA A 77 -21.23 -4.32 -1.53
N ASP A 78 -21.56 -4.74 -0.32
CA ASP A 78 -22.30 -3.92 0.66
C ASP A 78 -21.48 -2.69 1.09
N LEU A 79 -20.15 -2.83 1.28
CA LEU A 79 -19.26 -1.72 1.62
C LEU A 79 -19.19 -0.68 0.49
N VAL A 80 -18.99 -1.11 -0.75
CA VAL A 80 -18.96 -0.19 -1.91
C VAL A 80 -20.33 0.45 -2.12
N GLY A 81 -21.41 -0.33 -1.97
CA GLY A 81 -22.78 0.19 -2.02
C GLY A 81 -23.04 1.25 -0.95
N LEU A 82 -22.60 1.01 0.28
CA LEU A 82 -22.68 1.98 1.38
C LEU A 82 -21.93 3.27 1.05
N ILE A 83 -20.70 3.19 0.53
CA ILE A 83 -19.90 4.36 0.15
C ILE A 83 -20.63 5.15 -0.95
N SER A 84 -21.27 4.45 -1.89
CA SER A 84 -22.02 5.07 -2.99
C SER A 84 -23.28 5.85 -2.55
N GLU A 85 -23.73 5.68 -1.31
CA GLU A 85 -24.78 6.53 -0.72
C GLU A 85 -24.26 7.94 -0.37
N PHE A 86 -22.93 8.11 -0.21
CA PHE A 86 -22.28 9.34 0.20
C PHE A 86 -21.45 9.99 -0.92
N ALA A 87 -20.88 9.20 -1.81
CA ALA A 87 -19.96 9.65 -2.85
C ALA A 87 -20.26 8.99 -4.20
N VAL A 88 -19.94 9.67 -5.29
CA VAL A 88 -20.06 9.15 -6.65
C VAL A 88 -18.68 8.73 -7.15
N LEU A 89 -18.53 7.51 -7.64
CA LEU A 89 -17.32 7.10 -8.34
C LEU A 89 -17.24 7.79 -9.70
N ALA A 90 -16.14 8.46 -10.01
CA ALA A 90 -15.89 9.01 -11.34
C ALA A 90 -15.94 7.86 -12.39
N PRO A 91 -16.34 8.12 -13.64
CA PRO A 91 -16.41 7.07 -14.67
C PRO A 91 -15.08 6.33 -14.88
N SER A 92 -13.96 7.00 -14.61
CA SER A 92 -12.61 6.44 -14.70
C SER A 92 -11.99 6.13 -13.33
N ALA A 93 -12.79 6.04 -12.27
CA ALA A 93 -12.26 5.81 -10.91
C ALA A 93 -11.47 4.50 -10.83
N GLU A 94 -10.33 4.53 -10.14
CA GLU A 94 -9.64 3.33 -9.71
C GLU A 94 -10.27 2.83 -8.40
N VAL A 95 -10.81 1.62 -8.43
CA VAL A 95 -11.42 0.98 -7.26
C VAL A 95 -10.61 -0.27 -6.93
N THR A 96 -9.75 -0.15 -5.93
CA THR A 96 -8.79 -1.19 -5.55
C THR A 96 -9.26 -1.96 -4.31
N ILE A 97 -9.04 -3.27 -4.33
CA ILE A 97 -9.12 -4.13 -3.15
C ILE A 97 -7.80 -4.87 -2.93
N GLU A 98 -7.33 -4.91 -1.68
CA GLU A 98 -6.31 -5.87 -1.25
C GLU A 98 -6.96 -7.22 -0.95
N ALA A 99 -6.38 -8.28 -1.48
CA ALA A 99 -6.90 -9.62 -1.33
C ALA A 99 -5.81 -10.65 -1.02
N ASN A 100 -6.17 -11.68 -0.26
CA ASN A 100 -5.34 -12.86 -0.13
C ASN A 100 -5.80 -13.94 -1.12
N PRO A 101 -4.87 -14.78 -1.63
CA PRO A 101 -5.20 -15.85 -2.58
C PRO A 101 -6.31 -16.80 -2.10
N GLU A 102 -6.36 -17.12 -0.81
CA GLU A 102 -7.36 -18.01 -0.24
C GLU A 102 -8.80 -17.47 -0.25
N ASP A 103 -8.98 -16.14 -0.31
CA ASP A 103 -10.29 -15.49 -0.32
C ASP A 103 -10.84 -15.29 -1.76
N VAL A 104 -10.02 -15.57 -2.78
CA VAL A 104 -10.41 -15.43 -4.18
C VAL A 104 -11.20 -16.66 -4.64
N SER A 105 -12.44 -16.44 -5.03
CA SER A 105 -13.32 -17.45 -5.63
C SER A 105 -14.11 -16.82 -6.81
N PRO A 106 -14.63 -17.63 -7.75
CA PRO A 106 -15.45 -17.10 -8.83
C PRO A 106 -16.65 -16.28 -8.32
N GLU A 107 -17.26 -16.68 -7.20
CA GLU A 107 -18.37 -15.98 -6.60
C GLU A 107 -17.93 -14.63 -6.01
N SER A 108 -16.83 -14.58 -5.24
CA SER A 108 -16.34 -13.33 -4.66
C SER A 108 -15.92 -12.34 -5.76
N VAL A 109 -15.21 -12.79 -6.79
CA VAL A 109 -14.77 -11.94 -7.91
C VAL A 109 -15.98 -11.39 -8.68
N ALA A 110 -16.99 -12.21 -8.98
CA ALA A 110 -18.21 -11.74 -9.65
C ALA A 110 -18.92 -10.63 -8.87
N ARG A 111 -18.95 -10.72 -7.53
CA ARG A 111 -19.51 -9.67 -6.66
C ARG A 111 -18.64 -8.42 -6.60
N TRP A 112 -17.32 -8.58 -6.56
CA TRP A 112 -16.38 -7.46 -6.58
C TRP A 112 -16.47 -6.65 -7.87
N THR A 113 -16.46 -7.32 -9.03
CA THR A 113 -16.58 -6.65 -10.33
C THR A 113 -17.95 -5.99 -10.50
N ALA A 114 -19.05 -6.63 -10.06
CA ALA A 114 -20.38 -6.04 -10.07
C ALA A 114 -20.48 -4.80 -9.15
N ALA A 115 -19.71 -4.75 -8.05
CA ALA A 115 -19.61 -3.59 -7.17
C ALA A 115 -18.69 -2.48 -7.70
N GLY A 116 -17.99 -2.70 -8.83
CA GLY A 116 -17.12 -1.70 -9.46
C GLY A 116 -15.64 -1.85 -9.13
N ILE A 117 -15.22 -2.90 -8.38
CA ILE A 117 -13.80 -3.20 -8.20
C ILE A 117 -13.17 -3.46 -9.57
N ASN A 118 -12.12 -2.72 -9.92
CA ASN A 118 -11.43 -2.83 -11.21
C ASN A 118 -9.91 -3.05 -11.07
N ARG A 119 -9.37 -2.98 -9.84
CA ARG A 119 -7.99 -3.29 -9.51
C ARG A 119 -7.93 -4.20 -8.28
N VAL A 120 -7.06 -5.22 -8.31
CA VAL A 120 -6.80 -6.12 -7.17
C VAL A 120 -5.31 -6.13 -6.86
N SER A 121 -4.94 -5.91 -5.59
CA SER A 121 -3.59 -6.16 -5.07
C SER A 121 -3.61 -7.49 -4.34
N LEU A 122 -2.94 -8.49 -4.90
CA LEU A 122 -2.96 -9.85 -4.40
C LEU A 122 -1.70 -10.13 -3.58
N GLY A 123 -1.87 -10.37 -2.30
CA GLY A 123 -0.79 -10.66 -1.37
C GLY A 123 -0.16 -12.03 -1.58
N ALA A 124 0.65 -12.19 -2.61
CA ALA A 124 1.37 -13.44 -2.92
C ALA A 124 2.54 -13.68 -1.96
N GLN A 125 3.35 -12.67 -1.70
CA GLN A 125 4.52 -12.60 -0.82
C GLN A 125 5.73 -13.42 -1.31
N SER A 126 5.55 -14.68 -1.69
CA SER A 126 6.57 -15.59 -2.24
C SER A 126 5.89 -16.74 -2.99
N PHE A 127 6.62 -17.40 -3.87
CA PHE A 127 6.19 -18.65 -4.53
C PHE A 127 6.86 -19.89 -3.93
N SER A 128 7.50 -19.74 -2.76
CA SER A 128 8.05 -20.84 -1.99
C SER A 128 7.12 -21.21 -0.83
N ASP A 129 6.58 -22.43 -0.82
CA ASP A 129 5.69 -22.91 0.26
C ASP A 129 6.37 -22.87 1.63
N THR A 130 7.69 -23.14 1.67
CA THR A 130 8.49 -23.03 2.90
C THR A 130 8.51 -21.61 3.42
N VAL A 131 8.70 -20.62 2.55
CA VAL A 131 8.66 -19.20 2.89
C VAL A 131 7.27 -18.78 3.35
N LEU A 132 6.22 -19.16 2.61
CA LEU A 132 4.84 -18.86 2.96
C LEU A 132 4.47 -19.41 4.34
N ALA A 133 4.85 -20.66 4.63
CA ALA A 133 4.65 -21.25 5.96
C ALA A 133 5.42 -20.51 7.06
N TRP A 134 6.69 -20.11 6.81
CA TRP A 134 7.50 -19.30 7.73
C TRP A 134 6.87 -17.93 7.98
N MET A 135 6.29 -17.30 6.95
CA MET A 135 5.55 -16.02 7.04
C MET A 135 4.20 -16.17 7.74
N HIS A 136 3.78 -17.37 8.12
CA HIS A 136 2.45 -17.67 8.64
C HIS A 136 1.33 -17.38 7.64
N ARG A 137 1.58 -17.54 6.33
CA ARG A 137 0.52 -17.43 5.31
C ARG A 137 -0.39 -18.67 5.38
N THR A 138 -1.61 -18.52 4.90
CA THR A 138 -2.65 -19.55 4.91
C THR A 138 -2.85 -20.21 3.53
N HIS A 139 -2.20 -19.66 2.51
CA HIS A 139 -2.15 -20.19 1.15
C HIS A 139 -0.76 -20.75 0.81
N ASP A 140 -0.69 -21.56 -0.23
CA ASP A 140 0.50 -22.07 -0.90
C ASP A 140 0.70 -21.39 -2.27
N ALA A 141 1.80 -21.70 -2.95
CA ALA A 141 2.13 -21.15 -4.27
C ALA A 141 1.07 -21.51 -5.33
N ALA A 142 0.57 -22.76 -5.32
CA ALA A 142 -0.46 -23.20 -6.26
C ALA A 142 -1.75 -22.39 -6.13
N LYS A 143 -2.10 -21.96 -4.91
CA LYS A 143 -3.28 -21.13 -4.67
C LYS A 143 -3.14 -19.74 -5.28
N ILE A 144 -1.91 -19.19 -5.38
CA ILE A 144 -1.66 -17.90 -6.05
C ILE A 144 -2.03 -17.99 -7.54
N GLU A 145 -1.58 -19.05 -8.22
CA GLU A 145 -1.88 -19.27 -9.64
C GLU A 145 -3.40 -19.40 -9.90
N VAL A 146 -4.07 -20.19 -9.05
CA VAL A 146 -5.54 -20.35 -9.10
C VAL A 146 -6.24 -19.00 -8.86
N ALA A 147 -5.78 -18.21 -7.90
CA ALA A 147 -6.37 -16.90 -7.62
C ALA A 147 -6.19 -15.94 -8.81
N VAL A 148 -4.99 -15.86 -9.40
CA VAL A 148 -4.73 -15.02 -10.58
C VAL A 148 -5.63 -15.43 -11.74
N SER A 149 -5.71 -16.72 -12.06
CA SER A 149 -6.56 -17.23 -13.13
C SER A 149 -8.06 -16.92 -12.86
N THR A 150 -8.52 -17.06 -11.62
CA THR A 150 -9.90 -16.74 -11.22
C THR A 150 -10.19 -15.25 -11.35
N LEU A 151 -9.28 -14.37 -10.95
CA LEU A 151 -9.41 -12.92 -11.09
C LEU A 151 -9.50 -12.52 -12.57
N ARG A 152 -8.63 -13.07 -13.42
CA ARG A 152 -8.64 -12.82 -14.87
C ARG A 152 -9.94 -13.30 -15.52
N ALA A 153 -10.39 -14.52 -15.21
CA ALA A 153 -11.65 -15.07 -15.70
C ALA A 153 -12.86 -14.23 -15.26
N GLY A 154 -12.80 -13.62 -14.07
CA GLY A 154 -13.83 -12.72 -13.54
C GLY A 154 -13.76 -11.27 -14.06
N GLY A 155 -12.86 -10.95 -15.01
CA GLY A 155 -12.77 -9.66 -15.68
C GLY A 155 -11.84 -8.63 -15.01
N ILE A 156 -11.07 -8.99 -13.99
CA ILE A 156 -10.06 -8.12 -13.39
C ILE A 156 -8.89 -7.98 -14.37
N SER A 157 -8.77 -6.80 -14.99
CA SER A 157 -7.71 -6.48 -15.97
C SER A 157 -6.55 -5.68 -15.37
N ASN A 158 -6.66 -5.22 -14.13
CA ASN A 158 -5.57 -4.53 -13.41
C ASN A 158 -5.23 -5.32 -12.14
N LEU A 159 -4.18 -6.14 -12.24
CA LEU A 159 -3.76 -7.06 -11.17
C LEU A 159 -2.36 -6.71 -10.71
N SER A 160 -2.22 -6.44 -9.41
CA SER A 160 -0.94 -6.34 -8.70
C SER A 160 -0.64 -7.65 -7.98
N LEU A 161 0.62 -8.05 -7.98
CA LEU A 161 1.18 -9.06 -7.09
C LEU A 161 2.10 -8.39 -6.08
N ASP A 162 1.89 -8.65 -4.79
CA ASP A 162 2.72 -8.13 -3.73
C ASP A 162 3.71 -9.20 -3.29
N LEU A 163 5.02 -8.90 -3.32
CA LEU A 163 6.11 -9.79 -2.97
C LEU A 163 6.97 -9.18 -1.86
N ILE A 164 7.61 -10.05 -1.07
CA ILE A 164 8.53 -9.63 -0.02
C ILE A 164 9.93 -10.17 -0.32
N PHE A 165 10.92 -9.27 -0.31
CA PHE A 165 12.33 -9.59 -0.50
C PHE A 165 13.14 -9.32 0.77
N ALA A 166 14.45 -9.54 0.75
CA ALA A 166 15.37 -9.33 1.87
C ALA A 166 15.02 -10.17 3.12
N LEU A 167 14.66 -11.43 2.90
CA LEU A 167 14.38 -12.36 3.99
C LEU A 167 15.64 -12.71 4.79
N PRO A 168 15.50 -13.11 6.08
CA PRO A 168 16.61 -13.62 6.87
C PRO A 168 17.38 -14.72 6.15
N PRO A 169 18.72 -14.78 6.30
CA PRO A 169 19.54 -15.76 5.60
C PRO A 169 19.20 -17.22 5.96
N GLU A 170 18.60 -17.45 7.12
CA GLU A 170 18.13 -18.79 7.54
C GLU A 170 16.87 -19.25 6.80
N VAL A 171 16.22 -18.36 6.05
CA VAL A 171 15.05 -18.70 5.23
C VAL A 171 15.51 -18.98 3.80
N GLU A 172 15.70 -20.25 3.51
CA GLU A 172 16.16 -20.68 2.18
C GLU A 172 15.10 -20.39 1.13
N ARG A 173 15.48 -19.63 0.10
CA ARG A 173 14.67 -19.38 -1.10
C ARG A 173 15.54 -18.93 -2.26
N SER A 174 15.00 -19.01 -3.46
CA SER A 174 15.54 -18.35 -4.65
C SER A 174 14.71 -17.10 -4.98
N TRP A 175 15.28 -15.90 -4.77
CA TRP A 175 14.61 -14.66 -5.15
C TRP A 175 14.35 -14.59 -6.65
N ALA A 176 15.28 -15.06 -7.47
CA ALA A 176 15.10 -15.14 -8.93
C ALA A 176 13.89 -15.99 -9.31
N ASN A 177 13.69 -17.14 -8.65
CA ASN A 177 12.53 -18.00 -8.92
C ASN A 177 11.21 -17.33 -8.52
N ASP A 178 11.17 -16.57 -7.40
CA ASP A 178 9.98 -15.80 -7.00
C ASP A 178 9.62 -14.74 -8.06
N LEU A 179 10.62 -14.02 -8.58
CA LEU A 179 10.44 -13.03 -9.64
C LEU A 179 9.96 -13.68 -10.95
N ASP A 180 10.59 -14.79 -11.37
CA ASP A 180 10.23 -15.50 -12.60
C ASP A 180 8.80 -16.06 -12.51
N ALA A 181 8.41 -16.63 -11.37
CA ALA A 181 7.06 -17.11 -11.14
C ALA A 181 6.03 -15.96 -11.17
N ALA A 182 6.34 -14.83 -10.55
CA ALA A 182 5.48 -13.64 -10.60
C ALA A 182 5.31 -13.13 -12.04
N ILE A 183 6.39 -13.01 -12.80
CA ILE A 183 6.39 -12.57 -14.20
C ILE A 183 5.57 -13.52 -15.08
N ALA A 184 5.70 -14.83 -14.87
CA ALA A 184 4.98 -15.86 -15.64
C ALA A 184 3.45 -15.74 -15.50
N LEU A 185 2.93 -15.17 -14.39
CA LEU A 185 1.51 -14.89 -14.18
C LEU A 185 1.03 -13.64 -14.91
N ALA A 186 1.92 -12.94 -15.63
CA ALA A 186 1.62 -11.74 -16.43
C ALA A 186 0.81 -10.69 -15.66
N PRO A 187 1.26 -10.24 -14.48
CA PRO A 187 0.59 -9.16 -13.76
C PRO A 187 0.75 -7.81 -14.48
N ASP A 188 -0.14 -6.87 -14.17
CA ASP A 188 -0.06 -5.49 -14.67
C ASP A 188 0.85 -4.62 -13.80
N HIS A 189 1.00 -5.04 -12.54
CA HIS A 189 1.71 -4.30 -11.50
C HIS A 189 2.37 -5.30 -10.53
N ILE A 190 3.49 -4.92 -9.94
CA ILE A 190 4.16 -5.69 -8.88
C ILE A 190 4.61 -4.72 -7.80
N SER A 191 4.25 -5.03 -6.54
CA SER A 191 4.77 -4.35 -5.36
C SER A 191 5.86 -5.20 -4.72
N LEU A 192 7.03 -4.62 -4.47
CA LEU A 192 8.14 -5.29 -3.81
C LEU A 192 8.44 -4.62 -2.47
N TYR A 193 8.25 -5.34 -1.38
CA TYR A 193 8.50 -4.84 -0.04
C TYR A 193 9.73 -5.51 0.57
N GLY A 194 10.72 -4.70 0.96
CA GLY A 194 11.83 -5.19 1.76
C GLY A 194 11.36 -5.60 3.15
N LEU A 195 11.71 -6.79 3.60
CA LEU A 195 11.32 -7.25 4.93
C LEU A 195 12.00 -6.42 6.00
N THR A 196 11.19 -5.71 6.80
CA THR A 196 11.64 -4.96 7.99
C THR A 196 11.29 -5.70 9.27
N VAL A 197 12.11 -5.50 10.31
CA VAL A 197 11.87 -6.10 11.64
C VAL A 197 11.13 -5.07 12.48
N GLU A 198 9.81 -5.12 12.43
CA GLU A 198 8.95 -4.17 13.12
C GLU A 198 8.71 -4.55 14.60
N PRO A 199 8.53 -3.56 15.47
CA PRO A 199 8.23 -3.77 16.89
C PRO A 199 6.96 -4.61 17.10
N ALA A 200 6.94 -5.39 18.19
CA ALA A 200 5.82 -6.21 18.63
C ALA A 200 5.39 -7.33 17.64
N THR A 201 6.23 -7.65 16.64
CA THR A 201 6.01 -8.77 15.71
C THR A 201 6.64 -10.07 16.21
N PRO A 202 6.17 -11.25 15.75
CA PRO A 202 6.89 -12.50 15.94
C PRO A 202 8.32 -12.45 15.40
N LEU A 203 8.54 -11.81 14.25
CA LEU A 203 9.84 -11.64 13.63
C LEU A 203 10.83 -10.90 14.55
N GLN A 204 10.40 -9.79 15.18
CA GLN A 204 11.23 -9.10 16.16
C GLN A 204 11.65 -10.03 17.32
N ARG A 205 10.72 -10.82 17.83
CA ARG A 205 11.02 -11.79 18.91
C ARG A 205 12.03 -12.85 18.43
N TRP A 206 11.88 -13.36 17.21
CA TRP A 206 12.81 -14.33 16.65
C TRP A 206 14.20 -13.73 16.46
N THR A 207 14.29 -12.48 15.99
CA THR A 207 15.55 -11.75 15.85
C THR A 207 16.19 -11.46 17.21
N SER A 208 15.43 -10.98 18.19
CA SER A 208 15.96 -10.68 19.53
C SER A 208 16.44 -11.91 20.32
N THR A 209 15.92 -13.09 19.99
CA THR A 209 16.35 -14.36 20.60
C THR A 209 17.43 -15.09 19.79
N GLY A 210 17.89 -14.51 18.67
CA GLY A 210 18.91 -15.10 17.81
C GLY A 210 18.39 -16.30 16.98
N ARG A 211 17.07 -16.50 16.90
CA ARG A 211 16.47 -17.55 16.09
C ARG A 211 16.62 -17.28 14.58
N VAL A 212 16.58 -16.02 14.19
CA VAL A 212 16.86 -15.54 12.83
C VAL A 212 17.71 -14.30 12.90
N SER A 213 18.56 -14.07 11.91
CA SER A 213 19.36 -12.87 11.72
C SER A 213 18.59 -11.83 10.92
N ARG A 214 18.96 -10.56 11.02
CA ARG A 214 18.54 -9.55 10.05
C ARG A 214 19.26 -9.82 8.73
N THR A 215 18.61 -9.53 7.62
CA THR A 215 19.31 -9.48 6.34
C THR A 215 20.38 -8.39 6.37
N THR A 216 21.47 -8.56 5.64
CA THR A 216 22.52 -7.54 5.51
C THR A 216 22.10 -6.47 4.52
N GLU A 217 22.66 -5.27 4.65
CA GLU A 217 22.42 -4.18 3.69
C GLU A 217 22.87 -4.57 2.28
N ASP A 218 24.00 -5.26 2.15
CA ASP A 218 24.50 -5.76 0.86
C ASP A 218 23.51 -6.70 0.19
N ARG A 219 22.97 -7.68 0.92
CA ARG A 219 21.97 -8.61 0.38
C ARG A 219 20.66 -7.90 0.05
N TYR A 220 20.24 -6.93 0.86
CA TYR A 220 19.08 -6.09 0.58
C TYR A 220 19.26 -5.36 -0.75
N ALA A 221 20.40 -4.70 -0.93
CA ALA A 221 20.72 -3.97 -2.14
C ALA A 221 20.82 -4.90 -3.36
N GLU A 222 21.48 -6.06 -3.22
CA GLU A 222 21.62 -7.05 -4.29
C GLU A 222 20.23 -7.55 -4.74
N GLU A 223 19.35 -7.96 -3.83
CA GLU A 223 18.01 -8.45 -4.17
C GLU A 223 17.15 -7.34 -4.79
N PHE A 224 17.25 -6.10 -4.31
CA PHE A 224 16.54 -4.94 -4.86
C PHE A 224 16.99 -4.62 -6.30
N LEU A 225 18.31 -4.53 -6.54
CA LEU A 225 18.86 -4.22 -7.85
C LEU A 225 18.64 -5.36 -8.85
N HIS A 226 18.68 -6.61 -8.38
CA HIS A 226 18.31 -7.77 -9.20
C HIS A 226 16.85 -7.67 -9.66
N ALA A 227 15.92 -7.34 -8.75
CA ALA A 227 14.53 -7.14 -9.10
C ALA A 227 14.34 -5.96 -10.08
N HIS A 228 15.02 -4.83 -9.84
CA HIS A 228 15.00 -3.69 -10.76
C HIS A 228 15.38 -4.13 -12.18
N THR A 229 16.53 -4.78 -12.33
CA THR A 229 17.05 -5.22 -13.64
C THR A 229 16.12 -6.24 -14.28
N ARG A 230 15.65 -7.22 -13.51
CA ARG A 230 14.80 -8.31 -14.02
C ARG A 230 13.45 -7.78 -14.49
N MET A 231 12.79 -6.92 -13.69
CA MET A 231 11.46 -6.38 -14.00
C MET A 231 11.51 -5.37 -15.16
N THR A 232 12.50 -4.49 -15.18
CA THR A 232 12.65 -3.52 -16.29
C THR A 232 12.99 -4.22 -17.60
N GLY A 233 13.78 -5.29 -17.56
CA GLY A 233 14.05 -6.16 -18.70
C GLY A 233 12.79 -6.84 -19.28
N GLU A 234 11.77 -7.04 -18.48
CA GLU A 234 10.45 -7.58 -18.88
C GLU A 234 9.45 -6.48 -19.29
N GLY A 235 9.88 -5.21 -19.35
CA GLY A 235 9.08 -4.09 -19.81
C GLY A 235 8.16 -3.49 -18.73
N PHE A 236 8.46 -3.71 -17.45
CA PHE A 236 7.84 -2.92 -16.38
C PHE A 236 8.59 -1.61 -16.22
N THR A 237 7.88 -0.56 -15.85
CA THR A 237 8.46 0.69 -15.36
C THR A 237 8.57 0.60 -13.84
N HIS A 238 9.78 0.77 -13.29
CA HIS A 238 10.01 0.95 -11.85
C HIS A 238 9.68 2.39 -11.52
N TYR A 239 8.40 2.70 -11.22
CA TYR A 239 7.90 4.08 -11.20
C TYR A 239 8.04 4.78 -9.83
N GLU A 240 8.23 4.02 -8.76
CA GLU A 240 8.59 4.49 -7.42
C GLU A 240 9.27 3.35 -6.64
N VAL A 241 9.93 3.64 -5.53
CA VAL A 241 10.83 2.76 -4.78
C VAL A 241 10.35 1.31 -4.63
N SER A 242 9.06 1.10 -4.40
CA SER A 242 8.52 -0.23 -4.10
C SER A 242 7.70 -0.82 -5.23
N ASN A 243 7.41 -0.07 -6.30
CA ASN A 243 6.38 -0.48 -7.25
C ASN A 243 6.82 -0.44 -8.72
N PHE A 244 6.42 -1.49 -9.42
CA PHE A 244 6.65 -1.70 -10.84
C PHE A 244 5.31 -1.85 -11.56
N ALA A 245 5.16 -1.22 -12.72
CA ALA A 245 3.92 -1.29 -13.48
C ALA A 245 4.16 -1.43 -14.98
N ARG A 246 3.25 -2.08 -15.68
CA ARG A 246 3.09 -1.91 -17.12
C ARG A 246 2.59 -0.50 -17.40
N SER A 247 2.87 0.05 -18.57
CA SER A 247 2.46 1.41 -18.94
C SER A 247 0.96 1.65 -18.69
N GLY A 248 0.64 2.70 -17.91
CA GLY A 248 -0.74 3.07 -17.54
C GLY A 248 -1.40 2.14 -16.50
N ARG A 249 -0.59 1.34 -15.77
CA ARG A 249 -1.04 0.44 -14.72
C ARG A 249 -0.48 0.79 -13.34
N GLU A 250 0.13 1.95 -13.22
CA GLU A 250 0.57 2.51 -11.94
C GLU A 250 -0.64 2.65 -10.99
N SER A 251 -0.45 2.38 -9.69
CA SER A 251 -1.51 2.60 -8.70
C SER A 251 -1.81 4.09 -8.57
N ARG A 252 -2.97 4.53 -9.03
CA ARG A 252 -3.37 5.94 -8.97
C ARG A 252 -3.57 6.42 -7.55
N HIS A 253 -4.13 5.55 -6.70
CA HIS A 253 -4.32 5.88 -5.29
C HIS A 253 -2.99 6.10 -4.58
N ASN A 254 -2.04 5.16 -4.70
CA ASN A 254 -0.73 5.28 -4.08
C ASN A 254 0.08 6.46 -4.66
N SER A 255 -0.02 6.70 -5.98
CA SER A 255 0.60 7.85 -6.63
C SER A 255 0.09 9.18 -6.06
N GLY A 256 -1.17 9.24 -5.62
CA GLY A 256 -1.73 10.39 -4.91
C GLY A 256 -0.96 10.72 -3.64
N TYR A 257 -0.53 9.72 -2.86
CA TYR A 257 0.31 9.97 -1.68
C TYR A 257 1.65 10.60 -2.05
N TRP A 258 2.29 10.11 -3.11
CA TRP A 258 3.62 10.59 -3.53
C TRP A 258 3.58 11.98 -4.15
N THR A 259 2.43 12.42 -4.65
CA THR A 259 2.22 13.78 -5.17
C THR A 259 1.72 14.76 -4.11
N GLY A 260 1.52 14.32 -2.87
CA GLY A 260 0.97 15.15 -1.79
C GLY A 260 -0.51 15.49 -1.98
N ALA A 261 -1.26 14.67 -2.73
CA ALA A 261 -2.70 14.88 -2.90
C ALA A 261 -3.44 14.68 -1.58
N ALA A 262 -4.47 15.48 -1.35
CA ALA A 262 -5.36 15.30 -0.22
C ALA A 262 -6.13 13.98 -0.34
N TYR A 263 -6.29 13.28 0.78
CA TYR A 263 -7.04 12.03 0.86
C TYR A 263 -7.80 11.91 2.18
N LEU A 264 -8.90 11.20 2.14
CA LEU A 264 -9.67 10.84 3.32
C LEU A 264 -9.47 9.36 3.64
N GLY A 265 -9.14 9.07 4.89
CA GLY A 265 -9.12 7.71 5.41
C GLY A 265 -10.26 7.49 6.39
N ILE A 266 -10.99 6.39 6.25
CA ILE A 266 -12.06 5.95 7.17
C ILE A 266 -11.80 4.54 7.67
N GLY A 267 -12.35 4.22 8.82
CA GLY A 267 -12.09 2.97 9.52
C GLY A 267 -11.03 3.09 10.61
N PRO A 268 -10.82 2.05 11.41
CA PRO A 268 -9.85 2.07 12.51
C PRO A 268 -8.43 2.23 11.97
N SER A 269 -7.61 3.06 12.63
CA SER A 269 -6.23 3.35 12.22
C SER A 269 -6.05 4.07 10.87
N ALA A 270 -7.13 4.45 10.19
CA ALA A 270 -7.03 5.17 8.93
C ALA A 270 -6.44 6.57 9.13
N HIS A 271 -5.61 7.00 8.20
CA HIS A 271 -5.04 8.34 8.16
C HIS A 271 -5.74 9.17 7.08
N SER A 272 -5.80 10.47 7.29
CA SER A 272 -6.30 11.46 6.33
C SER A 272 -5.31 12.61 6.22
N PHE A 273 -5.28 13.26 5.05
CA PHE A 273 -4.48 14.46 4.79
C PHE A 273 -5.30 15.43 3.96
N ASP A 274 -5.37 16.69 4.38
CA ASP A 274 -6.17 17.74 3.72
C ASP A 274 -5.32 18.76 2.94
N GLY A 275 -4.02 18.48 2.79
CA GLY A 275 -3.05 19.38 2.19
C GLY A 275 -2.27 20.23 3.21
N HIS A 276 -2.71 20.26 4.48
CA HIS A 276 -2.10 21.07 5.54
C HIS A 276 -1.96 20.30 6.85
N SER A 277 -2.93 19.47 7.19
CA SER A 277 -2.90 18.67 8.40
C SER A 277 -3.10 17.19 8.09
N ARG A 278 -2.43 16.37 8.87
CA ARG A 278 -2.58 14.91 8.88
C ARG A 278 -3.30 14.52 10.16
N ARG A 279 -4.31 13.66 10.05
CA ARG A 279 -5.03 13.13 11.21
C ARG A 279 -5.17 11.62 11.08
N TRP A 280 -5.34 10.95 12.22
CA TRP A 280 -5.51 9.50 12.25
C TRP A 280 -6.55 9.06 13.24
N ASN A 281 -7.21 7.98 12.93
CA ASN A 281 -8.24 7.38 13.74
C ASN A 281 -7.67 6.46 14.84
N VAL A 282 -8.50 6.18 15.83
CA VAL A 282 -8.24 5.17 16.89
C VAL A 282 -7.85 3.84 16.24
N LYS A 283 -6.77 3.21 16.74
CA LYS A 283 -6.21 2.00 16.13
C LYS A 283 -7.08 0.76 16.33
N ALA A 284 -7.57 0.55 17.56
CA ALA A 284 -8.26 -0.69 17.90
C ALA A 284 -9.68 -0.72 17.35
N TYR A 285 -10.03 -1.75 16.56
CA TYR A 285 -11.37 -1.92 15.97
C TYR A 285 -12.50 -1.80 17.01
N ALA A 286 -12.37 -2.47 18.16
CA ALA A 286 -13.41 -2.44 19.19
C ALA A 286 -13.60 -1.04 19.80
N GLU A 287 -12.53 -0.29 19.98
CA GLU A 287 -12.56 1.07 20.49
C GLU A 287 -13.15 2.03 19.44
N TRP A 288 -12.70 1.95 18.18
CA TRP A 288 -13.27 2.70 17.07
C TRP A 288 -14.79 2.51 16.97
N LEU A 289 -15.27 1.27 16.93
CA LEU A 289 -16.71 0.98 16.84
C LEU A 289 -17.50 1.49 18.05
N SER A 290 -16.97 1.27 19.26
CA SER A 290 -17.65 1.72 20.48
C SER A 290 -17.70 3.25 20.57
N THR A 291 -16.68 3.95 20.07
CA THR A 291 -16.61 5.41 20.03
C THR A 291 -17.66 5.99 19.08
N LEU A 292 -17.78 5.43 17.87
CA LEU A 292 -18.82 5.80 16.91
C LEU A 292 -20.24 5.54 17.45
N ARG A 293 -20.45 4.41 18.12
CA ARG A 293 -21.74 4.07 18.73
C ARG A 293 -22.17 5.05 19.84
N ARG A 294 -21.20 5.70 20.49
CA ARG A 294 -21.47 6.78 21.46
C ARG A 294 -21.64 8.16 20.81
N GLY A 295 -21.52 8.28 19.48
CA GLY A 295 -21.57 9.55 18.76
C GLY A 295 -20.35 10.44 19.00
N ALA A 296 -19.20 9.86 19.40
CA ALA A 296 -17.96 10.57 19.64
C ALA A 296 -17.02 10.51 18.44
N SER A 297 -16.09 11.48 18.35
CA SER A 297 -15.05 11.49 17.31
C SER A 297 -14.10 10.32 17.47
N VAL A 298 -13.75 9.68 16.36
CA VAL A 298 -12.74 8.61 16.30
C VAL A 298 -11.33 9.11 16.02
N ILE A 299 -11.15 10.41 15.83
CA ILE A 299 -9.82 11.02 15.61
C ILE A 299 -9.02 10.86 16.90
N ALA A 300 -7.91 10.13 16.83
CA ALA A 300 -7.00 9.89 17.94
C ALA A 300 -5.86 10.92 18.01
N GLY A 301 -5.55 11.56 16.91
CA GLY A 301 -4.54 12.59 16.85
C GLY A 301 -4.55 13.34 15.52
N GLU A 302 -3.93 14.50 15.55
CA GLU A 302 -3.77 15.41 14.41
C GLU A 302 -2.39 16.06 14.48
N GLU A 303 -1.79 16.30 13.33
CA GLU A 303 -0.50 16.94 13.14
C GLU A 303 -0.64 18.02 12.07
N LEU A 304 -0.27 19.25 12.39
CA LEU A 304 -0.15 20.31 11.41
C LEU A 304 1.20 20.20 10.70
N ILE A 305 1.19 20.17 9.39
CA ILE A 305 2.40 20.11 8.58
C ILE A 305 2.90 21.53 8.38
N GLU A 306 3.87 21.93 9.18
CA GLU A 306 4.52 23.24 9.07
C GLU A 306 5.40 23.32 7.81
N ASN A 307 5.68 24.53 7.34
CA ASN A 307 6.39 24.76 6.07
C ASN A 307 7.72 24.00 5.95
N GLU A 308 8.54 23.93 7.01
CA GLU A 308 9.81 23.21 6.98
C GLU A 308 9.61 21.70 6.83
N ILE A 309 8.63 21.14 7.54
CA ILE A 309 8.25 19.73 7.41
C ILE A 309 7.70 19.46 6.01
N ALA A 310 6.82 20.33 5.49
CA ALA A 310 6.24 20.21 4.17
C ALA A 310 7.29 20.16 3.05
N ILE A 311 8.35 20.99 3.16
CA ILE A 311 9.44 21.01 2.19
C ILE A 311 10.23 19.69 2.24
N THR A 312 10.60 19.23 3.43
CA THR A 312 11.34 17.97 3.61
C THR A 312 10.51 16.77 3.13
N GLU A 313 9.23 16.71 3.48
CA GLU A 313 8.32 15.66 2.98
C GLU A 313 8.16 15.72 1.46
N SER A 314 8.01 16.92 0.87
CA SER A 314 7.90 17.07 -0.58
C SER A 314 9.16 16.59 -1.30
N ALA A 315 10.34 16.85 -0.75
CA ALA A 315 11.59 16.35 -1.28
C ALA A 315 11.65 14.82 -1.21
N TYR A 316 11.33 14.24 -0.05
CA TYR A 316 11.30 12.79 0.14
C TYR A 316 10.31 12.10 -0.81
N LEU A 317 9.08 12.62 -0.91
CA LEU A 317 8.03 12.07 -1.77
C LEU A 317 8.38 12.21 -3.26
N GLY A 318 8.96 13.34 -3.67
CA GLY A 318 9.40 13.56 -5.06
C GLY A 318 10.55 12.64 -5.45
N LEU A 319 11.60 12.59 -4.63
CA LEU A 319 12.78 11.74 -4.87
C LEU A 319 12.44 10.23 -4.84
N ARG A 320 11.35 9.85 -4.18
CA ARG A 320 10.84 8.49 -4.14
C ARG A 320 10.34 8.00 -5.50
N THR A 321 10.01 8.87 -6.43
CA THR A 321 9.36 8.56 -7.69
C THR A 321 10.19 8.97 -8.92
N LEU A 322 9.86 8.42 -10.08
CA LEU A 322 10.43 8.86 -11.35
C LEU A 322 10.06 10.31 -11.72
N ASN A 323 9.07 10.91 -11.07
CA ASN A 323 8.74 12.33 -11.28
C ASN A 323 9.85 13.24 -10.77
N GLY A 324 10.59 12.79 -9.75
CA GLY A 324 11.72 13.53 -9.20
C GLY A 324 11.31 14.71 -8.32
N TYR A 325 12.32 15.45 -7.88
CA TYR A 325 12.18 16.63 -7.03
C TYR A 325 12.94 17.81 -7.63
N ARG A 326 12.36 19.02 -7.54
CA ARG A 326 13.04 20.25 -7.97
C ARG A 326 13.86 20.82 -6.83
N VAL A 327 15.17 20.78 -6.98
CA VAL A 327 16.09 21.29 -5.96
C VAL A 327 16.27 22.79 -6.05
N GLY A 328 16.30 23.47 -4.91
CA GLY A 328 16.67 24.87 -4.80
C GLY A 328 18.16 25.10 -5.03
N ALA A 329 18.56 26.37 -5.09
CA ALA A 329 19.95 26.74 -5.33
C ALA A 329 20.90 26.23 -4.23
N ALA A 330 20.45 26.18 -2.97
CA ALA A 330 21.24 25.71 -1.84
C ALA A 330 21.55 24.21 -1.92
N ASP A 331 20.65 23.41 -2.48
CA ASP A 331 20.77 21.95 -2.55
C ASP A 331 21.39 21.47 -3.86
N ARG A 332 21.65 22.39 -4.81
CA ARG A 332 22.21 22.09 -6.13
C ARG A 332 23.51 21.29 -6.06
N ALA A 333 24.44 21.73 -5.22
CA ALA A 333 25.74 21.06 -5.05
C ALA A 333 25.60 19.65 -4.45
N ALA A 334 24.57 19.39 -3.63
CA ALA A 334 24.27 18.03 -3.14
C ALA A 334 23.80 17.13 -4.30
N ALA A 335 22.86 17.62 -5.10
CA ALA A 335 22.34 16.88 -6.25
C ALA A 335 23.42 16.57 -7.31
N GLU A 336 24.35 17.50 -7.56
CA GLU A 336 25.50 17.28 -8.45
C GLU A 336 26.40 16.15 -7.95
N ARG A 337 26.70 16.10 -6.63
CA ARG A 337 27.44 14.96 -6.04
C ARG A 337 26.72 13.63 -6.21
N TRP A 338 25.40 13.60 -6.14
CA TRP A 338 24.63 12.36 -6.35
C TRP A 338 24.74 11.88 -7.80
N THR A 339 24.76 12.82 -8.75
CA THR A 339 24.97 12.51 -10.18
C THR A 339 26.38 11.99 -10.44
N GLU A 340 27.39 12.63 -9.85
CA GLU A 340 28.80 12.17 -9.94
C GLU A 340 28.98 10.77 -9.34
N ALA A 341 28.23 10.46 -8.28
CA ALA A 341 28.22 9.13 -7.64
C ALA A 341 27.40 8.07 -8.42
N GLY A 342 26.69 8.47 -9.48
CA GLY A 342 25.87 7.57 -10.28
C GLY A 342 24.52 7.21 -9.65
N TRP A 343 24.00 8.02 -8.69
CA TRP A 343 22.77 7.77 -7.98
C TRP A 343 21.57 8.55 -8.50
N ALA A 344 21.80 9.58 -9.28
CA ALA A 344 20.79 10.49 -9.79
C ALA A 344 21.08 11.00 -11.19
N GLU A 345 20.03 11.50 -11.83
CA GLU A 345 20.10 12.30 -13.05
C GLU A 345 19.53 13.69 -12.76
N ILE A 346 20.14 14.74 -13.35
CA ILE A 346 19.69 16.12 -13.23
C ILE A 346 19.30 16.63 -14.61
N ASP A 347 18.08 17.16 -14.71
CA ASP A 347 17.57 17.88 -15.88
C ASP A 347 17.09 19.28 -15.44
N GLY A 348 17.91 20.29 -15.72
CA GLY A 348 17.69 21.63 -15.17
C GLY A 348 17.79 21.66 -13.64
N ASP A 349 16.70 21.94 -12.97
CA ASP A 349 16.53 21.88 -11.50
C ASP A 349 15.90 20.57 -11.01
N LEU A 350 15.45 19.72 -11.92
CA LEU A 350 14.78 18.48 -11.60
C LEU A 350 15.79 17.35 -11.40
N VAL A 351 15.74 16.73 -10.23
CA VAL A 351 16.57 15.58 -9.84
C VAL A 351 15.71 14.33 -9.77
N ARG A 352 16.17 13.26 -10.41
CA ARG A 352 15.55 11.92 -10.33
C ARG A 352 16.58 10.93 -9.82
N LEU A 353 16.23 10.21 -8.78
CA LEU A 353 17.03 9.08 -8.32
C LEU A 353 16.80 7.87 -9.23
N ASN A 354 17.87 7.13 -9.49
CA ASN A 354 17.80 5.79 -10.08
C ASN A 354 17.71 4.71 -8.98
N ALA A 355 17.74 3.44 -9.33
CA ALA A 355 17.63 2.35 -8.38
C ALA A 355 18.73 2.36 -7.30
N GLU A 356 19.95 2.73 -7.65
CA GLU A 356 21.07 2.92 -6.72
C GLU A 356 20.83 4.08 -5.76
N GLY A 357 20.24 5.17 -6.25
CA GLY A 357 19.85 6.33 -5.44
C GLY A 357 18.70 6.00 -4.49
N TRP A 358 17.73 5.22 -4.95
CA TRP A 358 16.60 4.80 -4.09
C TRP A 358 17.01 3.97 -2.88
N LEU A 359 18.08 3.17 -2.99
CA LEU A 359 18.66 2.47 -1.82
C LEU A 359 19.21 3.42 -0.75
N ARG A 360 19.40 4.70 -1.09
CA ARG A 360 19.95 5.75 -0.24
C ARG A 360 18.96 6.88 0.04
N LEU A 361 17.70 6.72 -0.38
CA LEU A 361 16.69 7.76 -0.38
C LEU A 361 16.61 8.53 0.95
N ASP A 362 16.53 7.80 2.08
CA ASP A 362 16.37 8.40 3.41
C ASP A 362 17.54 9.34 3.74
N SER A 363 18.77 8.89 3.48
CA SER A 363 19.97 9.70 3.75
C SER A 363 20.14 10.85 2.77
N LEU A 364 19.75 10.67 1.51
CA LEU A 364 19.82 11.73 0.49
C LEU A 364 18.78 12.81 0.79
N ALA A 365 17.54 12.44 1.07
CA ALA A 365 16.48 13.38 1.40
C ALA A 365 16.76 14.15 2.70
N ALA A 366 17.26 13.46 3.74
CA ALA A 366 17.66 14.11 5.01
C ALA A 366 18.82 15.09 4.87
N GLY A 367 19.60 14.98 3.79
CA GLY A 367 20.71 15.87 3.49
C GLY A 367 20.32 17.17 2.78
N LEU A 368 19.04 17.33 2.41
CA LEU A 368 18.54 18.55 1.76
C LEU A 368 18.14 19.58 2.81
N THR A 369 18.42 20.83 2.50
CA THR A 369 18.11 21.98 3.38
C THR A 369 16.72 22.56 3.10
N GLY A 370 16.14 22.23 1.95
CA GLY A 370 14.80 22.68 1.57
C GLY A 370 14.68 24.17 1.26
N SER A 371 15.79 24.82 0.92
CA SER A 371 15.85 26.28 0.66
C SER A 371 16.21 26.62 -0.78
#